data_468670f7fed23c12592d23b7c2899b43
#
_entry.id   468670f7fed23c12592d23b7c2899b43
#
_cell.length_a   1.000
_cell.length_b   1.000
_cell.length_c   1.000
_cell.angle_alpha   90.00
_cell.angle_beta   90.00
_cell.angle_gamma   90.00
#
_symmetry.space_group_name_H-M   'P 1'
#
loop_
_entity.id
_entity.type
_entity.pdbx_description
1 polymer ?
#
loop_
_entity_poly.entity_id
_entity_poly.type
_entity_poly.pdbx_seq_one_letter_code
_entity_poly.pdbx_strand_id
1 'polypeptide(L)'
;LGDGYKSQVGSMEQGSALCGALLSAISSIDSSSAHPTLKKACFTAACDVRNPFFGPNGAAHIFAPQKGADADMVKELDVAMQHLSDVIFHTTGKDVSLHPGAGAAGGMGGGLHAFLDAQLKPGIELLLETLDFAEKIKDADLIITGEGKSDRQTLMGKVPSGILQEARRQHIPVILLAGAIEDAGILNAAGFRGVFSITPSPVSLEQAMQPEFAQENIRRTVEQICRIFF
;
A
#
# COMPACT_ATOMS: atom_id res chain seq x y z
N LEU A 1 -2.26 -17.17 -9.25
CA LEU A 1 -1.16 -17.94 -9.85
C LEU A 1 -1.57 -18.25 -11.29
N GLY A 2 -0.85 -17.71 -12.27
CA GLY A 2 -1.13 -17.95 -13.68
C GLY A 2 -0.76 -19.38 -14.12
N ASP A 3 -0.87 -19.67 -15.41
CA ASP A 3 -0.68 -21.01 -16.00
C ASP A 3 0.69 -21.68 -15.72
N GLY A 4 1.64 -20.93 -15.17
CA GLY A 4 2.99 -21.42 -14.83
C GLY A 4 3.12 -22.11 -13.48
N TYR A 5 2.14 -22.02 -12.59
CA TYR A 5 2.13 -22.64 -11.27
C TYR A 5 0.85 -23.44 -11.09
N LYS A 6 1.01 -24.74 -10.86
CA LYS A 6 -0.12 -25.66 -10.64
C LYS A 6 -0.15 -26.08 -9.18
N SER A 7 -1.29 -25.91 -8.52
CA SER A 7 -1.56 -26.50 -7.22
C SER A 7 -2.22 -27.87 -7.40
N GLN A 8 -1.75 -28.87 -6.67
CA GLN A 8 -2.44 -30.16 -6.58
C GLN A 8 -3.39 -30.15 -5.39
N VAL A 9 -4.67 -30.26 -5.68
CA VAL A 9 -5.73 -30.45 -4.70
C VAL A 9 -6.13 -31.92 -4.77
N GLY A 10 -6.02 -32.65 -3.67
CA GLY A 10 -6.35 -34.07 -3.65
C GLY A 10 -7.77 -34.32 -4.19
N SER A 11 -7.94 -35.31 -5.05
CA SER A 11 -9.20 -35.88 -5.58
C SER A 11 -10.29 -34.93 -6.10
N MET A 12 -9.97 -33.74 -6.57
CA MET A 12 -10.95 -32.84 -7.20
C MET A 12 -11.03 -33.03 -8.69
N GLU A 13 -12.26 -32.96 -9.23
CA GLU A 13 -12.50 -33.01 -10.68
C GLU A 13 -11.75 -31.88 -11.40
N GLN A 14 -11.14 -32.23 -12.54
CA GLN A 14 -10.46 -31.25 -13.40
C GLN A 14 -11.46 -30.16 -13.83
N GLY A 15 -11.20 -28.92 -13.48
CA GLY A 15 -11.99 -27.76 -13.90
C GLY A 15 -12.64 -26.95 -12.79
N SER A 16 -12.52 -27.34 -11.54
CA SER A 16 -13.00 -26.52 -10.41
C SER A 16 -12.11 -25.31 -10.20
N ALA A 17 -12.70 -24.11 -10.20
CA ALA A 17 -11.97 -22.89 -9.87
C ALA A 17 -11.51 -22.91 -8.42
N LEU A 18 -10.22 -22.65 -8.16
CA LEU A 18 -9.70 -22.52 -6.81
C LEU A 18 -10.36 -21.33 -6.09
N CYS A 19 -10.94 -21.62 -4.95
CA CYS A 19 -11.53 -20.60 -4.06
C CYS A 19 -11.01 -20.77 -2.63
N GLY A 20 -11.33 -19.82 -1.75
CA GLY A 20 -10.86 -19.84 -0.36
C GLY A 20 -11.16 -21.15 0.40
N ALA A 21 -12.31 -21.76 0.14
CA ALA A 21 -12.70 -23.02 0.77
C ALA A 21 -11.79 -24.23 0.38
N LEU A 22 -11.05 -24.13 -0.69
CA LEU A 22 -10.17 -25.20 -1.19
C LEU A 22 -8.71 -25.05 -0.75
N LEU A 23 -8.35 -23.98 -0.07
CA LEU A 23 -6.96 -23.72 0.36
C LEU A 23 -6.44 -24.82 1.27
N SER A 24 -7.26 -25.34 2.17
CA SER A 24 -6.89 -26.42 3.09
C SER A 24 -6.62 -27.77 2.41
N ALA A 25 -7.13 -27.95 1.18
CA ALA A 25 -6.93 -29.17 0.39
C ALA A 25 -5.68 -29.13 -0.50
N ILE A 26 -4.98 -28.02 -0.57
CA ILE A 26 -3.74 -27.88 -1.34
C ILE A 26 -2.62 -28.63 -0.63
N SER A 27 -2.12 -29.70 -1.22
CA SER A 27 -1.05 -30.53 -0.64
C SER A 27 0.33 -30.23 -1.22
N SER A 28 0.41 -29.71 -2.45
CA SER A 28 1.67 -29.36 -3.10
C SER A 28 1.48 -28.29 -4.17
N ILE A 29 2.56 -27.62 -4.53
CA ILE A 29 2.61 -26.64 -5.61
C ILE A 29 3.72 -27.06 -6.57
N ASP A 30 3.37 -27.31 -7.84
CA ASP A 30 4.33 -27.64 -8.88
C ASP A 30 4.66 -26.40 -9.72
N SER A 31 5.94 -26.05 -9.76
CA SER A 31 6.49 -24.93 -10.54
C SER A 31 7.25 -25.37 -11.78
N SER A 32 7.21 -26.65 -12.14
CA SER A 32 8.02 -27.21 -13.25
C SER A 32 7.65 -26.62 -14.62
N SER A 33 6.40 -26.17 -14.79
CA SER A 33 5.92 -25.52 -16.02
C SER A 33 6.11 -23.99 -16.02
N ALA A 34 6.71 -23.40 -14.98
CA ALA A 34 6.95 -21.97 -14.92
C ALA A 34 7.95 -21.52 -16.01
N HIS A 35 7.63 -20.43 -16.69
CA HIS A 35 8.48 -19.95 -17.78
C HIS A 35 9.89 -19.57 -17.28
N PRO A 36 10.98 -20.01 -17.92
CA PRO A 36 12.35 -19.80 -17.44
C PRO A 36 12.73 -18.32 -17.25
N THR A 37 12.13 -17.41 -18.02
CA THR A 37 12.41 -15.96 -17.91
C THR A 37 11.90 -15.35 -16.61
N LEU A 38 10.96 -15.98 -15.89
CA LEU A 38 10.50 -15.49 -14.58
C LEU A 38 11.64 -15.37 -13.58
N LYS A 39 12.62 -16.29 -13.64
CA LYS A 39 13.81 -16.24 -12.77
C LYS A 39 14.78 -15.10 -13.09
N LYS A 40 14.64 -14.47 -14.26
CA LYS A 40 15.51 -13.35 -14.71
C LYS A 40 14.81 -11.99 -14.58
N ALA A 41 13.51 -11.98 -14.37
CA ALA A 41 12.73 -10.77 -14.21
C ALA A 41 12.78 -10.28 -12.76
N CYS A 42 12.91 -8.96 -12.58
CA CYS A 42 12.74 -8.34 -11.28
C CYS A 42 11.28 -7.91 -11.14
N PHE A 43 10.64 -8.35 -10.06
CA PHE A 43 9.26 -8.01 -9.76
C PHE A 43 9.22 -7.06 -8.57
N THR A 44 8.48 -5.97 -8.71
CA THR A 44 8.14 -5.07 -7.61
C THR A 44 6.62 -4.88 -7.60
N ALA A 45 6.02 -5.06 -6.44
CA ALA A 45 4.58 -4.87 -6.27
C ALA A 45 4.30 -3.71 -5.32
N ALA A 46 3.47 -2.76 -5.75
CA ALA A 46 2.96 -1.72 -4.88
C ALA A 46 2.02 -2.34 -3.83
N CYS A 47 2.33 -2.15 -2.55
CA CYS A 47 1.59 -2.74 -1.44
C CYS A 47 1.53 -1.75 -0.28
N ASP A 48 0.38 -1.12 -0.08
CA ASP A 48 0.18 -0.10 0.95
C ASP A 48 -0.29 -0.69 2.31
N VAL A 49 -0.40 -2.03 2.40
CA VAL A 49 -0.75 -2.72 3.63
C VAL A 49 0.42 -3.56 4.13
N ARG A 50 0.52 -3.73 5.43
CA ARG A 50 1.60 -4.49 6.09
C ARG A 50 1.09 -5.78 6.76
N ASN A 51 -0.16 -6.14 6.50
CA ASN A 51 -0.79 -7.31 7.09
C ASN A 51 -0.02 -8.59 6.77
N PRO A 52 0.22 -9.46 7.77
CA PRO A 52 0.84 -10.77 7.57
C PRO A 52 -0.08 -11.70 6.77
N PHE A 53 0.43 -12.85 6.37
CA PHE A 53 -0.30 -13.79 5.54
C PHE A 53 -1.53 -14.36 6.26
N PHE A 54 -1.38 -14.76 7.52
CA PHE A 54 -2.44 -15.27 8.39
C PHE A 54 -2.30 -14.74 9.82
N GLY A 55 -3.22 -15.15 10.71
CA GLY A 55 -3.27 -14.74 12.11
C GLY A 55 -4.19 -13.55 12.37
N PRO A 56 -4.27 -13.02 13.59
CA PRO A 56 -5.27 -12.02 14.00
C PRO A 56 -5.26 -10.74 13.15
N ASN A 57 -4.10 -10.37 12.58
CA ASN A 57 -3.95 -9.24 11.68
C ASN A 57 -3.73 -9.69 10.23
N GLY A 58 -3.94 -10.97 9.94
CA GLY A 58 -3.72 -11.58 8.63
C GLY A 58 -4.85 -11.31 7.64
N ALA A 59 -4.67 -11.85 6.44
CA ALA A 59 -5.56 -11.58 5.31
C ALA A 59 -7.02 -11.97 5.58
N ALA A 60 -7.27 -13.11 6.20
CA ALA A 60 -8.62 -13.59 6.46
C ALA A 60 -9.36 -12.66 7.43
N HIS A 61 -8.76 -12.35 8.58
CA HIS A 61 -9.38 -11.52 9.60
C HIS A 61 -9.64 -10.08 9.16
N ILE A 62 -8.75 -9.51 8.35
CA ILE A 62 -8.83 -8.10 7.97
C ILE A 62 -9.68 -7.90 6.71
N PHE A 63 -9.58 -8.78 5.72
CA PHE A 63 -10.15 -8.52 4.41
C PHE A 63 -11.34 -9.42 4.03
N ALA A 64 -11.56 -10.57 4.70
CA ALA A 64 -12.65 -11.45 4.34
C ALA A 64 -14.04 -10.93 4.78
N PRO A 65 -14.21 -10.27 5.95
CA PRO A 65 -15.52 -9.77 6.38
C PRO A 65 -16.18 -8.81 5.38
N GLN A 66 -15.41 -7.87 4.83
CA GLN A 66 -15.93 -6.92 3.81
C GLN A 66 -16.33 -7.60 2.49
N LYS A 67 -15.94 -8.86 2.29
CA LYS A 67 -16.29 -9.70 1.14
C LYS A 67 -17.41 -10.69 1.45
N GLY A 68 -18.03 -10.56 2.62
CA GLY A 68 -19.19 -11.34 3.02
C GLY A 68 -18.90 -12.59 3.86
N ALA A 69 -17.65 -12.79 4.32
CA ALA A 69 -17.34 -13.90 5.22
C ALA A 69 -17.88 -13.63 6.63
N ASP A 70 -18.57 -14.60 7.21
CA ASP A 70 -18.95 -14.61 8.61
C ASP A 70 -17.77 -15.01 9.52
N ALA A 71 -17.97 -14.97 10.83
CA ALA A 71 -16.92 -15.20 11.81
C ALA A 71 -16.33 -16.62 11.76
N ASP A 72 -17.11 -17.62 11.39
CA ASP A 72 -16.65 -19.02 11.30
C ASP A 72 -15.89 -19.22 9.99
N MET A 73 -16.37 -18.69 8.87
CA MET A 73 -15.65 -18.64 7.60
C MET A 73 -14.29 -17.95 7.71
N VAL A 74 -14.19 -16.85 8.49
CA VAL A 74 -12.92 -16.15 8.72
C VAL A 74 -11.93 -17.07 9.45
N LYS A 75 -12.36 -17.79 10.47
CA LYS A 75 -11.49 -18.74 11.19
C LYS A 75 -11.02 -19.89 10.28
N GLU A 76 -11.95 -20.45 9.50
CA GLU A 76 -11.63 -21.52 8.56
C GLU A 76 -10.62 -21.07 7.50
N LEU A 77 -10.82 -19.87 6.95
CA LEU A 77 -9.90 -19.27 6.00
C LEU A 77 -8.53 -18.99 6.61
N ASP A 78 -8.45 -18.52 7.85
CA ASP A 78 -7.18 -18.24 8.52
C ASP A 78 -6.37 -19.53 8.75
N VAL A 79 -7.02 -20.60 9.21
CA VAL A 79 -6.39 -21.92 9.33
C VAL A 79 -5.94 -22.46 7.98
N ALA A 80 -6.75 -22.29 6.92
CA ALA A 80 -6.40 -22.71 5.58
C ALA A 80 -5.22 -21.91 4.99
N MET A 81 -5.14 -20.62 5.31
CA MET A 81 -3.99 -19.77 4.92
C MET A 81 -2.72 -20.16 5.69
N GLN A 82 -2.82 -20.53 6.95
CA GLN A 82 -1.69 -21.08 7.70
C GLN A 82 -1.15 -22.34 7.04
N HIS A 83 -2.03 -23.29 6.72
CA HIS A 83 -1.66 -24.51 5.98
C HIS A 83 -1.00 -24.19 4.64
N LEU A 84 -1.57 -23.26 3.86
CA LEU A 84 -0.99 -22.84 2.59
C LEU A 84 0.40 -22.22 2.76
N SER A 85 0.63 -21.45 3.83
CA SER A 85 1.94 -20.92 4.16
C SER A 85 2.99 -22.03 4.34
N ASP A 86 2.62 -23.12 5.02
CA ASP A 86 3.50 -24.28 5.21
C ASP A 86 3.80 -24.96 3.85
N VAL A 87 2.80 -25.12 3.00
CA VAL A 87 3.00 -25.67 1.65
C VAL A 87 3.91 -24.79 0.80
N ILE A 88 3.74 -23.47 0.88
CA ILE A 88 4.61 -22.49 0.20
C ILE A 88 6.05 -22.62 0.71
N PHE A 89 6.23 -22.69 2.03
CA PHE A 89 7.56 -22.85 2.62
C PHE A 89 8.26 -24.14 2.16
N HIS A 90 7.55 -25.26 2.19
CA HIS A 90 8.09 -26.54 1.70
C HIS A 90 8.45 -26.52 0.21
N THR A 91 7.72 -25.74 -0.59
CA THR A 91 7.94 -25.67 -2.04
C THR A 91 9.07 -24.70 -2.40
N THR A 92 9.17 -23.55 -1.72
CA THR A 92 10.03 -22.43 -2.13
C THR A 92 11.18 -22.15 -1.17
N GLY A 93 11.11 -22.67 0.06
CA GLY A 93 12.02 -22.32 1.17
C GLY A 93 11.76 -20.93 1.77
N LYS A 94 10.73 -20.19 1.32
CA LYS A 94 10.42 -18.83 1.80
C LYS A 94 9.25 -18.84 2.77
N ASP A 95 9.48 -18.25 3.93
CA ASP A 95 8.44 -18.03 4.94
C ASP A 95 7.66 -16.75 4.63
N VAL A 96 6.38 -16.92 4.32
CA VAL A 96 5.45 -15.80 4.05
C VAL A 96 4.58 -15.45 5.26
N SER A 97 4.66 -16.22 6.34
CA SER A 97 3.75 -16.14 7.49
C SER A 97 3.64 -14.73 8.07
N LEU A 98 4.79 -14.13 8.40
CA LEU A 98 4.89 -12.80 9.02
C LEU A 98 5.49 -11.75 8.07
N HIS A 99 5.72 -12.10 6.80
CA HIS A 99 6.28 -11.13 5.86
C HIS A 99 5.32 -9.93 5.69
N PRO A 100 5.77 -8.69 5.91
CA PRO A 100 4.93 -7.51 5.82
C PRO A 100 4.33 -7.36 4.42
N GLY A 101 3.00 -7.28 4.34
CA GLY A 101 2.28 -7.21 3.08
C GLY A 101 1.95 -8.56 2.44
N ALA A 102 2.38 -9.68 3.03
CA ALA A 102 2.04 -11.00 2.50
C ALA A 102 0.53 -11.26 2.44
N GLY A 103 -0.24 -10.70 3.39
CA GLY A 103 -1.69 -10.78 3.42
C GLY A 103 -2.41 -9.87 2.41
N ALA A 104 -1.70 -8.98 1.73
CA ALA A 104 -2.30 -8.08 0.75
C ALA A 104 -3.07 -8.84 -0.32
N ALA A 105 -4.24 -8.29 -0.70
CA ALA A 105 -5.15 -8.88 -1.69
C ALA A 105 -5.48 -10.35 -1.41
N GLY A 106 -5.66 -10.71 -0.12
CA GLY A 106 -6.03 -12.08 0.27
C GLY A 106 -4.90 -13.09 0.13
N GLY A 107 -3.64 -12.67 0.35
CA GLY A 107 -2.45 -13.53 0.26
C GLY A 107 -1.68 -13.44 -1.05
N MET A 108 -2.13 -12.61 -2.00
CA MET A 108 -1.40 -12.41 -3.25
C MET A 108 0.02 -11.85 -3.02
N GLY A 109 0.18 -10.94 -2.05
CA GLY A 109 1.49 -10.41 -1.67
C GLY A 109 2.48 -11.52 -1.30
N GLY A 110 2.06 -12.48 -0.47
CA GLY A 110 2.86 -13.65 -0.11
C GLY A 110 3.19 -14.53 -1.31
N GLY A 111 2.22 -14.75 -2.21
CA GLY A 111 2.43 -15.50 -3.44
C GLY A 111 3.47 -14.83 -4.36
N LEU A 112 3.35 -13.53 -4.60
CA LEU A 112 4.30 -12.77 -5.41
C LEU A 112 5.72 -12.80 -4.79
N HIS A 113 5.82 -12.64 -3.47
CA HIS A 113 7.10 -12.73 -2.79
C HIS A 113 7.70 -14.14 -2.90
N ALA A 114 6.91 -15.21 -2.64
CA ALA A 114 7.42 -16.56 -2.61
C ALA A 114 7.84 -17.09 -3.99
N PHE A 115 7.02 -16.89 -5.02
CA PHE A 115 7.19 -17.52 -6.33
C PHE A 115 7.93 -16.66 -7.35
N LEU A 116 7.85 -15.33 -7.23
CA LEU A 116 8.45 -14.39 -8.18
C LEU A 116 9.59 -13.58 -7.57
N ASP A 117 9.94 -13.83 -6.31
CA ASP A 117 10.93 -13.03 -5.56
C ASP A 117 10.59 -11.54 -5.53
N ALA A 118 9.30 -11.23 -5.58
CA ALA A 118 8.83 -9.86 -5.68
C ALA A 118 9.16 -9.06 -4.42
N GLN A 119 9.64 -7.84 -4.61
CA GLN A 119 9.76 -6.85 -3.55
C GLN A 119 8.40 -6.19 -3.34
N LEU A 120 7.87 -6.24 -2.12
CA LEU A 120 6.66 -5.53 -1.74
C LEU A 120 7.08 -4.16 -1.21
N LYS A 121 6.70 -3.08 -1.91
CA LYS A 121 7.03 -1.70 -1.53
C LYS A 121 5.77 -0.86 -1.40
N PRO A 122 5.71 0.11 -0.47
CA PRO A 122 4.66 1.13 -0.48
C PRO A 122 4.55 1.79 -1.86
N GLY A 123 3.31 2.00 -2.32
CA GLY A 123 3.07 2.57 -3.64
C GLY A 123 3.73 3.93 -3.83
N ILE A 124 3.76 4.75 -2.79
CA ILE A 124 4.44 6.06 -2.82
C ILE A 124 5.96 5.91 -3.00
N GLU A 125 6.61 4.96 -2.34
CA GLU A 125 8.05 4.74 -2.51
C GLU A 125 8.37 4.34 -3.95
N LEU A 126 7.61 3.40 -4.50
CA LEU A 126 7.76 2.98 -5.88
C LEU A 126 7.54 4.13 -6.87
N LEU A 127 6.55 4.97 -6.60
CA LEU A 127 6.27 6.15 -7.44
C LEU A 127 7.43 7.14 -7.40
N LEU A 128 7.93 7.47 -6.22
CA LEU A 128 9.03 8.42 -6.05
C LEU A 128 10.34 7.90 -6.68
N GLU A 129 10.63 6.60 -6.55
CA GLU A 129 11.75 5.95 -7.23
C GLU A 129 11.59 6.03 -8.76
N THR A 130 10.42 5.67 -9.29
CA THR A 130 10.15 5.67 -10.75
C THR A 130 10.25 7.06 -11.36
N LEU A 131 9.92 8.08 -10.59
CA LEU A 131 9.99 9.47 -11.02
C LEU A 131 11.38 10.11 -10.83
N ASP A 132 12.37 9.41 -10.28
CA ASP A 132 13.64 9.97 -9.84
C ASP A 132 13.44 11.23 -8.98
N PHE A 133 12.46 11.15 -8.06
CA PHE A 133 12.01 12.30 -7.29
C PHE A 133 13.14 12.92 -6.47
N ALA A 134 14.01 12.12 -5.89
CA ALA A 134 15.18 12.60 -5.14
C ALA A 134 16.06 13.54 -5.95
N GLU A 135 16.33 13.20 -7.21
CA GLU A 135 17.16 14.06 -8.09
C GLU A 135 16.39 15.31 -8.50
N LYS A 136 15.08 15.20 -8.72
CA LYS A 136 14.23 16.36 -9.12
C LYS A 136 14.12 17.44 -8.04
N ILE A 137 14.21 17.05 -6.76
CA ILE A 137 14.10 18.03 -5.66
C ILE A 137 15.43 18.57 -5.17
N LYS A 138 16.56 18.11 -5.70
CA LYS A 138 17.92 18.37 -5.21
C LYS A 138 18.25 19.84 -4.96
N ASP A 139 17.75 20.72 -5.84
CA ASP A 139 17.99 22.16 -5.77
C ASP A 139 16.73 22.95 -5.35
N ALA A 140 15.77 22.27 -4.72
CA ALA A 140 14.54 22.93 -4.29
C ALA A 140 14.71 23.60 -2.92
N ASP A 141 14.31 24.86 -2.83
CA ASP A 141 14.29 25.61 -1.56
C ASP A 141 13.08 25.25 -0.68
N LEU A 142 12.01 24.77 -1.31
CA LEU A 142 10.74 24.45 -0.67
C LEU A 142 9.98 23.42 -1.48
N ILE A 143 9.36 22.46 -0.82
CA ILE A 143 8.39 21.56 -1.42
C ILE A 143 7.00 21.86 -0.85
N ILE A 144 6.03 21.98 -1.74
CA ILE A 144 4.61 22.08 -1.39
C ILE A 144 3.92 20.81 -1.85
N THR A 145 3.32 20.09 -0.92
CA THR A 145 2.51 18.90 -1.18
C THR A 145 1.10 19.08 -0.66
N GLY A 146 0.18 18.21 -1.07
CA GLY A 146 -1.20 18.35 -0.61
C GLY A 146 -2.03 17.11 -0.77
N GLU A 147 -3.18 17.12 -0.09
CA GLU A 147 -4.23 16.12 -0.17
C GLU A 147 -5.60 16.73 0.16
N GLY A 148 -6.69 15.97 -0.03
CA GLY A 148 -8.03 16.48 0.23
C GLY A 148 -8.29 16.71 1.72
N LYS A 149 -7.90 15.78 2.58
CA LYS A 149 -8.02 15.87 4.04
C LYS A 149 -6.78 15.30 4.70
N SER A 150 -6.19 16.07 5.60
CA SER A 150 -5.01 15.68 6.37
C SER A 150 -5.37 15.35 7.82
N ASP A 151 -4.96 14.18 8.26
CA ASP A 151 -5.15 13.62 9.58
C ASP A 151 -3.97 12.72 9.96
N ARG A 152 -4.10 11.92 11.03
CA ARG A 152 -3.07 10.96 11.43
C ARG A 152 -2.74 9.92 10.35
N GLN A 153 -3.71 9.57 9.48
CA GLN A 153 -3.48 8.61 8.40
C GLN A 153 -2.55 9.17 7.30
N THR A 154 -2.43 10.51 7.19
CA THR A 154 -1.44 11.16 6.31
C THR A 154 -0.04 10.62 6.54
N LEU A 155 0.30 10.30 7.81
CA LEU A 155 1.61 9.78 8.22
C LEU A 155 1.76 8.27 8.00
N MET A 156 0.72 7.57 7.57
CA MET A 156 0.68 6.11 7.41
C MET A 156 1.02 5.68 5.97
N GLY A 157 2.00 6.32 5.32
CA GLY A 157 2.46 5.91 3.98
C GLY A 157 1.70 6.55 2.81
N LYS A 158 0.88 7.60 3.07
CA LYS A 158 0.27 8.39 1.99
C LYS A 158 1.29 9.29 1.28
N VAL A 159 0.91 9.85 0.14
CA VAL A 159 1.78 10.68 -0.70
C VAL A 159 2.51 11.78 0.08
N PRO A 160 1.86 12.60 0.93
CA PRO A 160 2.57 13.65 1.65
C PRO A 160 3.65 13.13 2.59
N SER A 161 3.44 11.97 3.24
CA SER A 161 4.45 11.39 4.13
C SER A 161 5.66 10.85 3.38
N GLY A 162 5.47 10.25 2.21
CA GLY A 162 6.57 9.79 1.36
C GLY A 162 7.43 10.95 0.85
N ILE A 163 6.77 12.03 0.40
CA ILE A 163 7.44 13.28 -0.01
C ILE A 163 8.22 13.88 1.16
N LEU A 164 7.62 13.93 2.36
CA LEU A 164 8.28 14.44 3.55
C LEU A 164 9.54 13.64 3.90
N GLN A 165 9.48 12.31 3.84
CA GLN A 165 10.63 11.45 4.13
C GLN A 165 11.77 11.70 3.15
N GLU A 166 11.50 11.82 1.86
CA GLU A 166 12.52 12.08 0.84
C GLU A 166 13.12 13.48 0.98
N ALA A 167 12.28 14.51 1.15
CA ALA A 167 12.71 15.88 1.37
C ALA A 167 13.62 16.03 2.62
N ARG A 168 13.31 15.30 3.69
CA ARG A 168 14.12 15.29 4.92
C ARG A 168 15.54 14.79 4.70
N ARG A 169 15.75 13.81 3.82
CA ARG A 169 17.09 13.31 3.47
C ARG A 169 17.97 14.40 2.88
N GLN A 170 17.33 15.39 2.25
CA GLN A 170 17.99 16.51 1.60
C GLN A 170 17.84 17.83 2.35
N HIS A 171 17.28 17.81 3.57
CA HIS A 171 17.05 18.98 4.43
C HIS A 171 16.13 20.04 3.80
N ILE A 172 15.27 19.66 2.87
CA ILE A 172 14.34 20.56 2.19
C ILE A 172 13.07 20.72 3.03
N PRO A 173 12.62 21.93 3.32
CA PRO A 173 11.39 22.16 4.05
C PRO A 173 10.16 21.74 3.21
N VAL A 174 9.16 21.14 3.89
CA VAL A 174 7.92 20.71 3.23
C VAL A 174 6.73 21.39 3.87
N ILE A 175 5.89 21.99 3.05
CA ILE A 175 4.59 22.52 3.43
C ILE A 175 3.49 21.60 2.94
N LEU A 176 2.51 21.35 3.81
CA LEU A 176 1.33 20.55 3.50
C LEU A 176 0.11 21.45 3.33
N LEU A 177 -0.56 21.32 2.19
CA LEU A 177 -1.85 21.96 1.93
C LEU A 177 -2.96 20.91 1.95
N ALA A 178 -4.10 21.24 2.57
CA ALA A 178 -5.25 20.35 2.56
C ALA A 178 -6.57 21.12 2.54
N GLY A 179 -7.62 20.50 2.00
CA GLY A 179 -8.97 21.04 2.08
C GLY A 179 -9.48 21.10 3.52
N ALA A 180 -9.16 20.07 4.32
CA ALA A 180 -9.45 20.01 5.76
C ALA A 180 -8.25 19.45 6.52
N ILE A 181 -8.04 19.93 7.76
CA ILE A 181 -6.97 19.50 8.65
C ILE A 181 -7.57 19.18 10.01
N GLU A 182 -7.36 17.95 10.49
CA GLU A 182 -7.85 17.54 11.83
C GLU A 182 -6.83 17.87 12.94
N ASP A 183 -5.54 17.63 12.70
CA ASP A 183 -4.49 17.77 13.71
C ASP A 183 -3.18 18.29 13.09
N ALA A 184 -3.07 19.60 12.97
CA ALA A 184 -1.86 20.24 12.48
C ALA A 184 -0.64 19.98 13.39
N GLY A 185 -0.85 19.85 14.70
CA GLY A 185 0.23 19.64 15.68
C GLY A 185 0.99 18.34 15.43
N ILE A 186 0.28 17.24 15.20
CA ILE A 186 0.89 15.93 14.88
C ILE A 186 1.66 16.00 13.56
N LEU A 187 1.11 16.68 12.56
CA LEU A 187 1.74 16.82 11.24
C LEU A 187 3.02 17.67 11.34
N ASN A 188 2.99 18.77 12.08
CA ASN A 188 4.19 19.57 12.36
C ASN A 188 5.24 18.79 13.15
N ALA A 189 4.83 18.03 14.19
CA ALA A 189 5.73 17.16 14.95
C ALA A 189 6.36 16.08 14.08
N ALA A 190 5.63 15.58 13.07
CA ALA A 190 6.15 14.67 12.06
C ALA A 190 7.17 15.34 11.12
N GLY A 191 7.23 16.68 11.04
CA GLY A 191 8.26 17.44 10.34
C GLY A 191 7.80 18.30 9.19
N PHE A 192 6.51 18.42 8.93
CA PHE A 192 6.02 19.45 8.02
C PHE A 192 6.33 20.83 8.60
N ARG A 193 6.97 21.69 7.79
CA ARG A 193 7.35 23.05 8.20
C ARG A 193 6.14 23.95 8.44
N GLY A 194 5.07 23.69 7.69
CA GLY A 194 3.78 24.34 7.83
C GLY A 194 2.66 23.45 7.29
N VAL A 195 1.48 23.59 7.88
CA VAL A 195 0.27 22.84 7.50
C VAL A 195 -0.86 23.85 7.35
N PHE A 196 -1.40 24.00 6.15
CA PHE A 196 -2.36 25.03 5.82
C PHE A 196 -3.63 24.46 5.21
N SER A 197 -4.78 24.87 5.74
CA SER A 197 -6.05 24.65 5.04
C SER A 197 -6.18 25.63 3.87
N ILE A 198 -6.56 25.12 2.71
CA ILE A 198 -6.89 25.96 1.55
C ILE A 198 -8.33 26.48 1.63
N THR A 199 -9.15 25.99 2.57
CA THR A 199 -10.54 26.42 2.73
C THR A 199 -10.60 27.70 3.55
N PRO A 200 -10.97 28.85 2.96
CA PRO A 200 -10.82 30.17 3.62
C PRO A 200 -11.90 30.44 4.67
N SER A 201 -13.02 29.75 4.62
CA SER A 201 -14.17 29.93 5.51
C SER A 201 -15.05 28.68 5.51
N PRO A 202 -16.02 28.54 6.40
CA PRO A 202 -16.99 27.45 6.34
C PRO A 202 -17.73 27.47 5.00
N VAL A 203 -17.57 26.37 4.23
CA VAL A 203 -18.25 26.12 2.95
C VAL A 203 -18.75 24.68 2.94
N SER A 204 -19.72 24.38 2.09
CA SER A 204 -20.15 23.00 1.90
C SER A 204 -19.04 22.17 1.24
N LEU A 205 -19.03 20.85 1.51
CA LEU A 205 -18.08 19.94 0.85
C LEU A 205 -18.21 20.00 -0.68
N GLU A 206 -19.44 20.11 -1.18
CA GLU A 206 -19.72 20.24 -2.60
C GLU A 206 -19.05 21.48 -3.21
N GLN A 207 -19.13 22.62 -2.54
CA GLN A 207 -18.45 23.84 -2.97
C GLN A 207 -16.93 23.72 -2.84
N ALA A 208 -16.41 23.12 -1.77
CA ALA A 208 -14.99 22.94 -1.56
C ALA A 208 -14.35 22.03 -2.63
N MET A 209 -15.12 21.08 -3.17
CA MET A 209 -14.66 20.15 -4.21
C MET A 209 -14.81 20.69 -5.65
N GLN A 210 -15.37 21.88 -5.85
CA GLN A 210 -15.40 22.50 -7.18
C GLN A 210 -13.99 22.84 -7.65
N PRO A 211 -13.57 22.40 -8.84
CA PRO A 211 -12.19 22.59 -9.32
C PRO A 211 -11.73 24.05 -9.32
N GLU A 212 -12.56 24.96 -9.80
CA GLU A 212 -12.24 26.39 -9.90
C GLU A 212 -12.07 27.00 -8.50
N PHE A 213 -12.95 26.62 -7.55
CA PHE A 213 -12.87 27.09 -6.17
C PHE A 213 -11.60 26.57 -5.48
N ALA A 214 -11.31 25.29 -5.62
CA ALA A 214 -10.11 24.68 -5.04
C ALA A 214 -8.82 25.28 -5.65
N GLN A 215 -8.77 25.45 -6.96
CA GLN A 215 -7.62 26.03 -7.67
C GLN A 215 -7.33 27.44 -7.20
N GLU A 216 -8.33 28.30 -7.11
CA GLU A 216 -8.15 29.68 -6.67
C GLU A 216 -7.67 29.76 -5.21
N ASN A 217 -8.21 28.90 -4.34
CA ASN A 217 -7.78 28.84 -2.96
C ASN A 217 -6.35 28.31 -2.79
N ILE A 218 -5.96 27.29 -3.55
CA ILE A 218 -4.56 26.84 -3.61
C ILE A 218 -3.66 28.00 -4.05
N ARG A 219 -4.00 28.68 -5.15
CA ARG A 219 -3.22 29.82 -5.66
C ARG A 219 -3.02 30.88 -4.58
N ARG A 220 -4.10 31.32 -3.90
CA ARG A 220 -4.04 32.34 -2.85
C ARG A 220 -3.19 31.88 -1.65
N THR A 221 -3.35 30.63 -1.22
CA THR A 221 -2.58 30.11 -0.08
C THR A 221 -1.10 30.02 -0.44
N VAL A 222 -0.75 29.52 -1.62
CA VAL A 222 0.64 29.43 -2.08
C VAL A 222 1.26 30.82 -2.22
N GLU A 223 0.52 31.80 -2.76
CA GLU A 223 1.00 33.19 -2.84
C GLU A 223 1.39 33.75 -1.45
N GLN A 224 0.58 33.53 -0.42
CA GLN A 224 0.93 33.99 0.93
C GLN A 224 2.14 33.24 1.51
N ILE A 225 2.25 31.94 1.24
CA ILE A 225 3.43 31.16 1.65
C ILE A 225 4.70 31.71 0.99
N CYS A 226 4.66 31.95 -0.33
CA CYS A 226 5.81 32.50 -1.06
C CYS A 226 6.25 33.87 -0.54
N ARG A 227 5.30 34.74 -0.14
CA ARG A 227 5.62 36.04 0.48
C ARG A 227 6.36 35.95 1.81
N ILE A 228 6.29 34.79 2.50
CA ILE A 228 7.00 34.57 3.77
C ILE A 228 8.39 33.96 3.52
N PHE A 229 8.53 33.15 2.46
CA PHE A 229 9.78 32.43 2.15
C PHE A 229 10.73 33.21 1.27
N PHE A 230 10.19 34.05 0.40
CA PHE A 230 10.91 34.81 -0.62
C PHE A 230 10.54 36.31 -0.57
#